data_ee094b81986f9a53a420f9e9661e6047
#
_entry.id   ee094b81986f9a53a420f9e9661e6047
#
_cell.length_a   1.000
_cell.length_b   1.000
_cell.length_c   1.000
_cell.angle_alpha   90.00
_cell.angle_beta   90.00
_cell.angle_gamma   90.00
#
_symmetry.space_group_name_H-M   'P 1'
#
loop_
_entity.id
_entity.type
_entity.pdbx_description
1 polymer ?
#
loop_
_entity_poly.entity_id
_entity_poly.type
_entity_poly.pdbx_seq_one_letter_code
_entity_poly.pdbx_strand_id
1 'polypeptide(L)'
;MKEIILLKDGEIVLKGLNRRTFEDVLKKNIRHAISHLGSFEIKSAQSIIYVKPLSDDIDLDEACLKISRVFGIVSYSRAAICEEKTLESIIATAPVYLEKELKTVKTFKVEARRSDKRFPYKSPEICAELGGVILDKFPHLSVDVH
;
A
#
# COMPACT_ATOMS: atom_id res chain seq x y z
N MET A 1 13.60 4.02 5.36
CA MET A 1 12.72 3.08 4.66
C MET A 1 11.80 3.86 3.75
N LYS A 2 11.78 3.51 2.48
CA LYS A 2 10.94 4.21 1.50
C LYS A 2 9.48 3.80 1.64
N GLU A 3 8.60 4.77 1.62
CA GLU A 3 7.16 4.55 1.73
C GLU A 3 6.44 5.03 0.48
N ILE A 4 5.28 4.44 0.24
CA ILE A 4 4.39 4.77 -0.85
C ILE A 4 2.96 4.82 -0.31
N ILE A 5 2.11 5.62 -0.95
CA ILE A 5 0.69 5.65 -0.62
C ILE A 5 -0.07 4.86 -1.67
N LEU A 6 -0.89 3.93 -1.22
CA LEU A 6 -1.75 3.11 -2.07
C LEU A 6 -3.18 3.59 -1.93
N LEU A 7 -3.82 3.87 -3.04
CA LEU A 7 -5.19 4.40 -3.06
C LEU A 7 -6.10 3.43 -3.80
N LYS A 8 -7.26 3.19 -3.22
CA LYS A 8 -8.35 2.51 -3.92
C LYS A 8 -9.40 3.53 -4.28
N ASP A 9 -9.76 3.59 -5.56
CA ASP A 9 -10.87 4.40 -6.02
C ASP A 9 -12.19 3.71 -5.69
N GLY A 10 -13.27 4.48 -5.62
CA GLY A 10 -14.61 3.93 -5.51
C GLY A 10 -15.07 3.35 -6.84
N GLU A 11 -15.95 2.36 -6.77
CA GLU A 11 -16.64 1.83 -7.95
C GLU A 11 -17.72 2.81 -8.42
N ILE A 12 -17.44 4.09 -8.38
CA ILE A 12 -18.37 5.07 -8.88
C ILE A 12 -18.31 5.01 -10.40
N VAL A 13 -19.27 4.30 -10.95
CA VAL A 13 -19.51 4.33 -12.38
C VAL A 13 -20.13 5.69 -12.66
N LEU A 14 -19.29 6.65 -13.01
CA LEU A 14 -19.78 7.90 -13.57
C LEU A 14 -20.35 7.55 -14.93
N LYS A 15 -21.68 7.64 -15.07
CA LYS A 15 -22.34 7.41 -16.35
C LYS A 15 -21.69 8.30 -17.41
N GLY A 16 -21.24 7.68 -18.50
CA GLY A 16 -20.65 8.39 -19.63
C GLY A 16 -19.13 8.51 -19.61
N LEU A 17 -18.45 8.11 -18.51
CA LEU A 17 -16.99 8.08 -18.45
C LEU A 17 -16.52 6.62 -18.39
N ASN A 18 -15.54 6.27 -19.21
CA ASN A 18 -14.87 4.99 -19.07
C ASN A 18 -13.88 5.06 -17.89
N ARG A 19 -13.44 3.90 -17.41
CA ARG A 19 -12.55 3.80 -16.27
C ARG A 19 -11.25 4.59 -16.45
N ARG A 20 -10.67 4.54 -17.63
CA ARG A 20 -9.41 5.24 -17.93
C ARG A 20 -9.56 6.75 -17.78
N THR A 21 -10.65 7.31 -18.30
CA THR A 21 -10.93 8.74 -18.20
C THR A 21 -11.12 9.14 -16.72
N PHE A 22 -11.86 8.33 -15.97
CA PHE A 22 -12.06 8.55 -14.53
C PHE A 22 -10.73 8.53 -13.78
N GLU A 23 -9.88 7.54 -14.03
CA GLU A 23 -8.56 7.44 -13.40
C GLU A 23 -7.65 8.62 -13.75
N ASP A 24 -7.68 9.09 -15.00
CA ASP A 24 -6.90 10.25 -15.42
C ASP A 24 -7.32 11.53 -14.69
N VAL A 25 -8.63 11.75 -14.56
CA VAL A 25 -9.17 12.89 -13.80
C VAL A 25 -8.79 12.76 -12.32
N LEU A 26 -8.92 11.58 -11.77
CA LEU A 26 -8.60 11.31 -10.37
C LEU A 26 -7.11 11.55 -10.09
N LYS A 27 -6.23 11.07 -10.94
CA LYS A 27 -4.78 11.31 -10.81
C LYS A 27 -4.44 12.79 -10.89
N LYS A 28 -5.12 13.54 -11.76
CA LYS A 28 -4.95 14.98 -11.88
C LYS A 28 -5.36 15.68 -10.59
N ASN A 29 -6.49 15.29 -10.01
CA ASN A 29 -6.99 15.87 -8.78
C ASN A 29 -6.08 15.56 -7.58
N ILE A 30 -5.56 14.33 -7.52
CA ILE A 30 -4.57 13.93 -6.50
C ILE A 30 -3.32 14.80 -6.63
N ARG A 31 -2.78 14.90 -7.84
CA ARG A 31 -1.58 15.71 -8.11
C ARG A 31 -1.77 17.16 -7.68
N HIS A 32 -2.92 17.73 -8.00
CA HIS A 32 -3.26 19.10 -7.61
C HIS A 32 -3.31 19.26 -6.08
N ALA A 33 -3.87 18.26 -5.37
CA ALA A 33 -4.03 18.33 -3.93
C ALA A 33 -2.70 18.28 -3.16
N ILE A 34 -1.68 17.61 -3.71
CA ILE A 34 -0.42 17.35 -2.98
C ILE A 34 0.82 17.99 -3.62
N SER A 35 0.69 18.67 -4.76
CA SER A 35 1.84 19.26 -5.47
C SER A 35 2.63 20.25 -4.64
N HIS A 36 1.99 20.94 -3.70
CA HIS A 36 2.65 21.90 -2.82
C HIS A 36 3.54 21.25 -1.76
N LEU A 37 3.41 19.95 -1.54
CA LEU A 37 4.20 19.20 -0.55
C LEU A 37 5.53 18.70 -1.12
N GLY A 38 5.66 18.66 -2.43
CA GLY A 38 6.85 18.16 -3.10
C GLY A 38 6.51 17.44 -4.40
N SER A 39 7.47 16.70 -4.91
CA SER A 39 7.31 15.96 -6.16
C SER A 39 6.91 14.52 -5.88
N PHE A 40 5.94 14.03 -6.65
CA PHE A 40 5.41 12.67 -6.56
C PHE A 40 5.35 12.02 -7.93
N GLU A 41 5.53 10.71 -7.96
CA GLU A 41 5.21 9.88 -9.12
C GLU A 41 3.86 9.22 -8.87
N ILE A 42 2.91 9.42 -9.78
CA ILE A 42 1.55 8.89 -9.64
C ILE A 42 1.28 7.95 -10.80
N LYS A 43 1.01 6.69 -10.49
CA LYS A 43 0.72 5.63 -11.47
C LYS A 43 -0.52 4.88 -11.06
N SER A 44 -1.19 4.25 -12.02
CA SER A 44 -2.32 3.36 -11.74
C SER A 44 -2.07 2.00 -12.38
N ALA A 45 -2.45 0.95 -11.67
CA ALA A 45 -2.39 -0.42 -12.13
C ALA A 45 -3.42 -1.25 -11.37
N GLN A 46 -4.21 -2.05 -12.08
CA GLN A 46 -5.15 -3.00 -11.47
C GLN A 46 -6.07 -2.39 -10.40
N SER A 47 -6.62 -1.22 -10.70
CA SER A 47 -7.56 -0.50 -9.81
C SER A 47 -6.92 0.12 -8.57
N ILE A 48 -5.60 0.16 -8.51
CA ILE A 48 -4.86 0.79 -7.42
C ILE A 48 -4.08 1.97 -8.00
N ILE A 49 -4.13 3.11 -7.32
CA ILE A 49 -3.31 4.26 -7.64
C ILE A 49 -2.14 4.29 -6.66
N TYR A 50 -0.94 4.37 -7.21
CA TYR A 50 0.31 4.40 -6.44
C TYR A 50 0.83 5.83 -6.44
N VAL A 51 1.00 6.41 -5.26
CA VAL A 51 1.54 7.76 -5.07
C VAL A 51 2.87 7.64 -4.36
N LYS A 52 3.95 7.81 -5.12
CA LYS A 52 5.31 7.64 -4.62
C LYS A 52 5.98 8.99 -4.43
N PRO A 53 6.40 9.36 -3.22
CA PRO A 53 7.19 10.58 -3.01
C PRO A 53 8.57 10.42 -3.65
N LEU A 54 9.05 11.47 -4.29
CA LEU A 54 10.36 11.46 -4.97
C LEU A 54 11.50 12.00 -4.10
N SER A 55 11.21 12.40 -2.87
CA SER A 55 12.22 12.81 -1.89
C SER A 55 11.80 12.38 -0.49
N ASP A 56 12.76 12.27 0.42
CA ASP A 56 12.54 11.76 1.78
C ASP A 56 11.97 12.82 2.74
N ASP A 57 11.98 14.07 2.34
CA ASP A 57 11.56 15.21 3.18
C ASP A 57 10.07 15.56 3.04
N ILE A 58 9.32 14.80 2.25
CA ILE A 58 7.89 15.04 2.05
C ILE A 58 7.11 14.55 3.27
N ASP A 59 6.19 15.39 3.75
CA ASP A 59 5.28 15.04 4.83
C ASP A 59 4.17 14.12 4.30
N LEU A 60 4.31 12.81 4.51
CA LEU A 60 3.34 11.82 4.04
C LEU A 60 2.04 11.85 4.85
N ASP A 61 2.07 12.27 6.11
CA ASP A 61 0.84 12.40 6.90
C ASP A 61 -0.04 13.50 6.31
N GLU A 62 0.56 14.63 5.95
CA GLU A 62 -0.17 15.72 5.29
C GLU A 62 -0.65 15.31 3.91
N ALA A 63 0.17 14.57 3.15
CA ALA A 63 -0.23 14.05 1.85
C ALA A 63 -1.45 13.14 1.96
N CYS A 64 -1.45 12.21 2.92
CA CYS A 64 -2.58 11.32 3.16
C CYS A 64 -3.84 12.11 3.53
N LEU A 65 -3.71 13.13 4.36
CA LEU A 65 -4.84 13.97 4.75
C LEU A 65 -5.44 14.70 3.55
N LYS A 66 -4.60 15.28 2.70
CA LYS A 66 -5.06 15.97 1.48
C LYS A 66 -5.71 15.01 0.49
N ILE A 67 -5.11 13.84 0.29
CA ILE A 67 -5.65 12.81 -0.61
C ILE A 67 -6.99 12.30 -0.11
N SER A 68 -7.17 12.13 1.21
CA SER A 68 -8.42 11.63 1.78
C SER A 68 -9.62 12.53 1.46
N ARG A 69 -9.36 13.78 1.11
CA ARG A 69 -10.40 14.75 0.75
C ARG A 69 -10.70 14.80 -0.75
N VAL A 70 -9.96 14.06 -1.55
CA VAL A 70 -10.19 14.03 -3.01
C VAL A 70 -11.40 13.15 -3.31
N PHE A 71 -12.36 13.69 -4.05
CA PHE A 71 -13.56 12.96 -4.44
C PHE A 71 -13.19 11.73 -5.30
N GLY A 72 -13.78 10.60 -4.99
CA GLY A 72 -13.52 9.34 -5.69
C GLY A 72 -12.55 8.40 -4.98
N ILE A 73 -11.87 8.86 -3.94
CA ILE A 73 -11.00 8.00 -3.14
C ILE A 73 -11.81 7.36 -2.02
N VAL A 74 -11.83 6.02 -2.00
CA VAL A 74 -12.55 5.26 -0.97
C VAL A 74 -11.64 4.94 0.20
N SER A 75 -10.40 4.58 -0.08
CA SER A 75 -9.46 4.25 0.98
C SER A 75 -8.03 4.55 0.57
N TYR A 76 -7.21 4.77 1.55
CA TYR A 76 -5.77 4.88 1.35
C TYR A 76 -5.04 4.07 2.41
N SER A 77 -3.83 3.65 2.08
CA SER A 77 -2.93 3.02 3.03
C SER A 77 -1.50 3.41 2.72
N ARG A 78 -0.67 3.42 3.74
CA ARG A 78 0.78 3.59 3.58
C ARG A 78 1.41 2.22 3.50
N ALA A 79 2.45 2.09 2.69
CA ALA A 79 3.15 0.83 2.51
C ALA A 79 4.65 1.08 2.41
N ALA A 80 5.44 0.13 2.83
CA ALA A 80 6.89 0.16 2.62
C ALA A 80 7.21 -0.46 1.26
N ILE A 81 8.26 0.06 0.63
CA ILE A 81 8.83 -0.51 -0.57
C ILE A 81 10.07 -1.29 -0.18
N CYS A 82 10.12 -2.59 -0.51
CA CYS A 82 11.33 -3.38 -0.35
C CYS A 82 12.29 -3.06 -1.49
N GLU A 83 13.56 -2.82 -1.16
CA GLU A 83 14.60 -2.51 -2.15
C GLU A 83 14.86 -3.68 -3.08
N GLU A 84 14.83 -4.89 -2.53
CA GLU A 84 15.03 -6.11 -3.29
C GLU A 84 13.71 -6.88 -3.38
N LYS A 85 13.46 -7.42 -4.56
CA LYS A 85 12.26 -8.21 -4.83
C LYS A 85 12.50 -9.67 -4.45
N THR A 86 12.70 -9.92 -3.16
CA THR A 86 12.96 -11.24 -2.61
C THR A 86 12.10 -11.50 -1.39
N LEU A 87 11.86 -12.77 -1.09
CA LEU A 87 11.12 -13.16 0.12
C LEU A 87 11.89 -12.75 1.38
N GLU A 88 13.21 -12.86 1.35
CA GLU A 88 14.08 -12.45 2.46
C GLU A 88 13.92 -10.98 2.80
N SER A 89 13.85 -10.12 1.79
CA SER A 89 13.65 -8.69 1.97
C SER A 89 12.28 -8.38 2.56
N ILE A 90 11.24 -9.07 2.10
CA ILE A 90 9.88 -8.92 2.62
C ILE A 90 9.82 -9.32 4.11
N ILE A 91 10.39 -10.47 4.44
CA ILE A 91 10.41 -11.00 5.81
C ILE A 91 11.21 -10.07 6.75
N ALA A 92 12.31 -9.51 6.27
CA ALA A 92 13.11 -8.58 7.06
C ALA A 92 12.42 -7.22 7.24
N THR A 93 11.71 -6.75 6.24
CA THR A 93 11.12 -5.41 6.21
C THR A 93 9.78 -5.34 6.95
N ALA A 94 8.87 -6.26 6.70
CA ALA A 94 7.50 -6.16 7.17
C ALA A 94 7.36 -6.08 8.69
N PRO A 95 8.02 -6.94 9.49
CA PRO A 95 7.89 -6.85 10.94
C PRO A 95 8.45 -5.55 11.53
N VAL A 96 9.50 -5.00 10.92
CA VAL A 96 10.10 -3.73 11.34
C VAL A 96 9.18 -2.57 11.00
N TYR A 97 8.70 -2.54 9.76
CA TYR A 97 7.82 -1.47 9.31
C TYR A 97 6.50 -1.42 10.08
N LEU A 98 5.95 -2.59 10.40
CA LEU A 98 4.65 -2.73 11.06
C LEU A 98 4.76 -2.95 12.57
N GLU A 99 5.94 -2.78 13.16
CA GLU A 99 6.18 -3.07 14.58
C GLU A 99 5.17 -2.39 15.50
N LYS A 100 4.93 -1.12 15.28
CA LYS A 100 4.01 -0.33 16.11
C LYS A 100 2.59 -0.89 16.07
N GLU A 101 2.09 -1.19 14.88
CA GLU A 101 0.76 -1.74 14.69
C GLU A 101 0.66 -3.16 15.25
N LEU A 102 1.68 -3.99 15.01
CA LEU A 102 1.67 -5.38 15.46
C LEU A 102 1.76 -5.51 16.98
N LYS A 103 2.33 -4.53 17.67
CA LYS A 103 2.36 -4.51 19.14
C LYS A 103 0.99 -4.20 19.76
N THR A 104 0.11 -3.53 19.05
CA THR A 104 -1.16 -3.03 19.58
C THR A 104 -2.36 -3.89 19.25
N VAL A 105 -2.29 -4.72 18.21
CA VAL A 105 -3.40 -5.57 17.76
C VAL A 105 -3.32 -6.95 18.41
N LYS A 106 -4.43 -7.69 18.35
CA LYS A 106 -4.53 -9.06 18.89
C LYS A 106 -4.42 -10.11 17.82
N THR A 107 -4.90 -9.80 16.63
CA THR A 107 -4.92 -10.72 15.50
C THR A 107 -4.38 -10.06 14.24
N PHE A 108 -3.90 -10.87 13.33
CA PHE A 108 -3.46 -10.41 12.01
C PHE A 108 -3.73 -11.49 10.95
N LYS A 109 -3.71 -11.07 9.71
CA LYS A 109 -3.77 -11.97 8.57
C LYS A 109 -2.82 -11.47 7.50
N VAL A 110 -2.03 -12.36 6.93
CA VAL A 110 -1.16 -12.04 5.81
C VAL A 110 -1.89 -12.40 4.52
N GLU A 111 -1.99 -11.45 3.63
CA GLU A 111 -2.47 -11.67 2.28
C GLU A 111 -1.36 -11.29 1.30
N ALA A 112 -1.19 -12.06 0.26
CA ALA A 112 -0.17 -11.83 -0.74
C ALA A 112 -0.77 -11.91 -2.14
N ARG A 113 -0.31 -11.02 -3.00
CA ARG A 113 -0.71 -11.00 -4.41
C ARG A 113 0.55 -10.83 -5.26
N ARG A 114 0.74 -11.72 -6.22
CA ARG A 114 1.85 -11.63 -7.16
C ARG A 114 1.36 -11.04 -8.47
N SER A 115 1.80 -9.85 -8.79
CA SER A 115 1.59 -9.29 -10.13
C SER A 115 2.63 -9.84 -11.12
N ASP A 116 3.83 -10.18 -10.65
CA ASP A 116 4.87 -10.80 -11.43
C ASP A 116 4.96 -12.29 -11.07
N LYS A 117 4.48 -13.14 -11.98
CA LYS A 117 4.44 -14.58 -11.77
C LYS A 117 5.82 -15.25 -11.80
N ARG A 118 6.88 -14.52 -12.15
CA ARG A 118 8.26 -15.01 -12.09
C ARG A 118 8.81 -15.01 -10.67
N PHE A 119 8.14 -14.34 -9.73
CA PHE A 119 8.51 -14.40 -8.32
C PHE A 119 8.47 -15.87 -7.87
N PRO A 120 9.55 -16.40 -7.24
CA PRO A 120 9.73 -17.85 -7.05
C PRO A 120 8.77 -18.50 -6.06
N TYR A 121 8.06 -17.71 -5.25
CA TYR A 121 7.14 -18.22 -4.24
C TYR A 121 5.71 -17.88 -4.62
N LYS A 122 4.80 -18.84 -4.36
CA LYS A 122 3.37 -18.62 -4.55
C LYS A 122 2.80 -17.87 -3.34
N SER A 123 1.64 -17.23 -3.52
CA SER A 123 1.00 -16.43 -2.47
C SER A 123 0.80 -17.19 -1.16
N PRO A 124 0.33 -18.46 -1.14
CA PRO A 124 0.23 -19.19 0.12
C PRO A 124 1.56 -19.41 0.83
N GLU A 125 2.64 -19.61 0.07
CA GLU A 125 3.98 -19.77 0.64
C GLU A 125 4.49 -18.48 1.28
N ILE A 126 4.26 -17.35 0.61
CA ILE A 126 4.61 -16.02 1.14
C ILE A 126 3.85 -15.76 2.45
N CYS A 127 2.55 -16.04 2.45
CA CYS A 127 1.71 -15.86 3.64
C CYS A 127 2.17 -16.73 4.81
N ALA A 128 2.52 -17.99 4.55
CA ALA A 128 2.97 -18.92 5.59
C ALA A 128 4.32 -18.47 6.18
N GLU A 129 5.28 -18.12 5.33
CA GLU A 129 6.61 -17.71 5.78
C GLU A 129 6.57 -16.41 6.56
N LEU A 130 5.90 -15.40 6.04
CA LEU A 130 5.81 -14.11 6.72
C LEU A 130 4.96 -14.23 7.99
N GLY A 131 3.85 -14.97 7.94
CA GLY A 131 3.01 -15.20 9.12
C GLY A 131 3.77 -15.88 10.25
N GLY A 132 4.59 -16.89 9.93
CA GLY A 132 5.44 -17.57 10.91
C GLY A 132 6.44 -16.65 11.57
N VAL A 133 7.10 -15.79 10.80
CA VAL A 133 8.06 -14.81 11.33
C VAL A 133 7.37 -13.81 12.26
N ILE A 134 6.19 -13.34 11.87
CA ILE A 134 5.41 -12.39 12.70
C ILE A 134 5.01 -13.04 14.03
N LEU A 135 4.53 -14.29 14.00
CA LEU A 135 4.18 -15.01 15.23
C LEU A 135 5.38 -15.21 16.16
N ASP A 136 6.55 -15.49 15.60
CA ASP A 136 7.78 -15.66 16.39
C ASP A 136 8.21 -14.36 17.06
N LYS A 137 8.10 -13.24 16.35
CA LYS A 137 8.51 -11.93 16.86
C LYS A 137 7.49 -11.28 17.80
N PHE A 138 6.21 -11.61 17.62
CA PHE A 138 5.10 -11.05 18.39
C PHE A 138 4.23 -12.18 18.95
N PRO A 139 4.70 -12.85 20.04
CA PRO A 139 4.02 -14.06 20.56
C PRO A 139 2.60 -13.84 21.07
N HIS A 140 2.22 -12.59 21.35
CA HIS A 140 0.86 -12.26 21.79
C HIS A 140 -0.16 -12.33 20.66
N LEU A 141 0.29 -12.37 19.40
CA LEU A 141 -0.61 -12.37 18.24
C LEU A 141 -1.12 -13.77 17.91
N SER A 142 -2.32 -13.81 17.34
CA SER A 142 -2.86 -15.00 16.70
C SER A 142 -3.29 -14.66 15.27
N VAL A 143 -3.35 -15.69 14.43
CA VAL A 143 -3.76 -15.51 13.04
C VAL A 143 -5.28 -15.48 12.97
N ASP A 144 -5.81 -14.47 12.27
CA ASP A 144 -7.22 -14.39 11.96
C ASP A 144 -7.50 -15.30 10.76
N VAL A 145 -8.28 -16.36 10.97
CA VAL A 145 -8.61 -17.34 9.93
C VAL A 145 -9.91 -17.04 9.22
N HIS A 146 -10.58 -15.96 9.60
CA HIS A 146 -11.82 -15.50 8.97
C HIS A 146 -11.55 -14.23 8.17
#